data_5ebebcbe2edaaf6509894522cdeecd70
#
_entry.id   5ebebcbe2edaaf6509894522cdeecd70
#
_cell.length_a   1.000
_cell.length_b   1.000
_cell.length_c   1.000
_cell.angle_alpha   90.00
_cell.angle_beta   90.00
_cell.angle_gamma   90.00
#
_symmetry.space_group_name_H-M   'P 1'
#
loop_
_entity.id
_entity.type
_entity.pdbx_description
1 polymer ?
#
loop_
_entity_poly.entity_id
_entity_poly.type
_entity_poly.pdbx_seq_one_letter_code
_entity_poly.pdbx_strand_id
1 'polypeptide(L)'
;MSDSETDSPSIKALIVFRENGETDNLFVPILCDAIRMAGIDVRCSTKEFWESDKHYDIIHFQWPEEVVGWTCNDPDIIRRLEERIDFFRSRGTHFIYTRHNIHPHYANDIISRVYDIIESESDTVVHMGHYSQTEFIQKYPDSRNVIIPYHIYQYTYKEDISIERARQYLNLPQEAFVVTAFGKFRNREERRMLLGAFRDWDKERKLLIAPRLCP
;
A
#
# COMPACT_ATOMS: atom_id res chain seq x y z
N MET A 1 15.56 -3.17 -45.87
CA MET A 1 15.18 -4.25 -44.95
C MET A 1 14.43 -3.53 -43.87
N SER A 2 13.11 -3.61 -43.93
CA SER A 2 12.23 -2.98 -42.94
C SER A 2 12.06 -3.98 -41.78
N ASP A 3 12.63 -3.67 -40.65
CA ASP A 3 12.36 -4.37 -39.41
C ASP A 3 10.89 -4.13 -39.04
N SER A 4 10.07 -5.13 -39.25
CA SER A 4 8.73 -5.17 -38.70
C SER A 4 8.90 -5.43 -37.19
N GLU A 5 8.91 -4.38 -36.36
CA GLU A 5 8.61 -4.52 -34.96
C GLU A 5 7.26 -5.23 -34.86
N THR A 6 7.30 -6.47 -34.44
CA THR A 6 6.09 -7.18 -34.02
C THR A 6 5.62 -6.52 -32.73
N ASP A 7 4.62 -5.66 -32.87
CA ASP A 7 3.89 -5.03 -31.77
C ASP A 7 3.17 -6.16 -30.99
N SER A 8 3.91 -6.79 -30.07
CA SER A 8 3.31 -7.74 -29.13
C SER A 8 2.33 -6.94 -28.27
N PRO A 9 1.07 -7.38 -28.11
CA PRO A 9 0.09 -6.64 -27.35
C PRO A 9 0.64 -6.38 -25.94
N SER A 10 0.78 -5.11 -25.59
CA SER A 10 1.24 -4.68 -24.28
C SER A 10 0.24 -5.16 -23.23
N ILE A 11 0.73 -5.82 -22.16
CA ILE A 11 -0.09 -6.20 -21.00
C ILE A 11 -0.73 -4.96 -20.40
N LYS A 12 -2.04 -5.01 -20.17
CA LYS A 12 -2.81 -3.91 -19.54
C LYS A 12 -3.13 -4.26 -18.09
N ALA A 13 -2.69 -3.42 -17.18
CA ALA A 13 -2.93 -3.58 -15.76
C ALA A 13 -3.72 -2.41 -15.17
N LEU A 14 -4.62 -2.72 -14.25
CA LEU A 14 -5.31 -1.75 -13.41
C LEU A 14 -4.93 -1.95 -11.95
N ILE A 15 -4.31 -0.97 -11.33
CA ILE A 15 -4.13 -0.93 -9.88
C ILE A 15 -5.34 -0.23 -9.27
N VAL A 16 -6.07 -0.95 -8.41
CA VAL A 16 -7.25 -0.41 -7.75
C VAL A 16 -6.82 0.43 -6.55
N PHE A 17 -6.61 1.71 -6.81
CA PHE A 17 -6.19 2.70 -5.83
C PHE A 17 -6.64 4.08 -6.30
N ARG A 18 -6.74 5.06 -5.38
CA ARG A 18 -7.09 6.45 -5.74
C ARG A 18 -6.12 7.02 -6.77
N GLU A 19 -6.58 7.94 -7.58
CA GLU A 19 -5.77 8.56 -8.63
C GLU A 19 -4.60 9.37 -8.05
N ASN A 20 -3.55 9.54 -8.86
CA ASN A 20 -2.34 10.26 -8.44
C ASN A 20 -2.66 11.71 -8.03
N GLY A 21 -2.05 12.16 -6.94
CA GLY A 21 -2.22 13.50 -6.37
C GLY A 21 -3.13 13.57 -5.13
N GLU A 22 -3.85 12.50 -4.83
CA GLU A 22 -4.76 12.43 -3.68
C GLU A 22 -4.17 11.68 -2.47
N THR A 23 -2.89 11.33 -2.52
CA THR A 23 -2.25 10.53 -1.46
C THR A 23 -0.87 11.05 -1.09
N ASP A 24 -0.61 11.07 0.23
CA ASP A 24 0.75 11.24 0.78
C ASP A 24 1.54 9.91 0.77
N ASN A 25 0.89 8.79 0.44
CA ASN A 25 1.53 7.48 0.39
C ASN A 25 2.08 7.22 -1.01
N LEU A 26 3.38 7.31 -1.16
CA LEU A 26 4.08 7.14 -2.44
C LEU A 26 4.26 5.67 -2.86
N PHE A 27 3.83 4.69 -2.07
CA PHE A 27 4.00 3.28 -2.41
C PHE A 27 3.38 2.94 -3.77
N VAL A 28 2.10 3.22 -3.96
CA VAL A 28 1.41 2.89 -5.21
C VAL A 28 1.89 3.72 -6.40
N PRO A 29 2.10 5.04 -6.29
CA PRO A 29 2.71 5.82 -7.37
C PRO A 29 4.04 5.26 -7.86
N ILE A 30 4.96 4.92 -6.94
CA ILE A 30 6.28 4.33 -7.31
C ILE A 30 6.10 2.94 -7.92
N LEU A 31 5.20 2.12 -7.40
CA LEU A 31 4.87 0.82 -8.00
C LEU A 31 4.35 0.97 -9.43
N CYS A 32 3.44 1.93 -9.69
CA CYS A 32 2.95 2.22 -11.03
C CYS A 32 4.08 2.62 -11.98
N ASP A 33 5.00 3.46 -11.52
CA ASP A 33 6.14 3.90 -12.35
C ASP A 33 7.08 2.74 -12.65
N ALA A 34 7.37 1.87 -11.67
CA ALA A 34 8.19 0.68 -11.89
C ALA A 34 7.54 -0.30 -12.88
N ILE A 35 6.23 -0.49 -12.82
CA ILE A 35 5.47 -1.33 -13.76
C ILE A 35 5.50 -0.75 -15.17
N ARG A 36 5.35 0.58 -15.34
CA ARG A 36 5.49 1.25 -16.64
C ARG A 36 6.90 1.10 -17.21
N MET A 37 7.93 1.24 -16.37
CA MET A 37 9.32 1.03 -16.79
C MET A 37 9.59 -0.41 -17.23
N ALA A 38 8.82 -1.39 -16.76
CA ALA A 38 8.85 -2.77 -17.21
C ALA A 38 8.07 -3.00 -18.52
N GLY A 39 7.53 -1.95 -19.16
CA GLY A 39 6.83 -2.04 -20.44
C GLY A 39 5.35 -2.44 -20.35
N ILE A 40 4.74 -2.38 -19.18
CA ILE A 40 3.33 -2.71 -18.95
C ILE A 40 2.49 -1.42 -18.97
N ASP A 41 1.39 -1.43 -19.73
CA ASP A 41 0.40 -0.34 -19.73
C ASP A 41 -0.40 -0.39 -18.41
N VAL A 42 -0.01 0.42 -17.42
CA VAL A 42 -0.66 0.42 -16.11
C VAL A 42 -1.42 1.71 -15.85
N ARG A 43 -2.66 1.55 -15.39
CA ARG A 43 -3.51 2.60 -14.84
C ARG A 43 -3.69 2.43 -13.33
N CYS A 44 -3.99 3.53 -12.66
CA CYS A 44 -4.25 3.56 -11.23
C CYS A 44 -5.56 4.32 -11.03
N SER A 45 -6.64 3.60 -10.71
CA SER A 45 -7.96 4.20 -10.51
C SER A 45 -8.94 3.23 -9.86
N THR A 46 -9.50 3.63 -8.72
CA THR A 46 -10.65 2.94 -8.11
C THR A 46 -11.91 3.14 -8.95
N LYS A 47 -12.05 4.32 -9.57
CA LYS A 47 -13.19 4.63 -10.43
C LYS A 47 -13.24 3.71 -11.67
N GLU A 48 -12.11 3.49 -12.35
CA GLU A 48 -12.08 2.58 -13.50
C GLU A 48 -12.42 1.14 -13.10
N PHE A 49 -12.05 0.68 -11.91
CA PHE A 49 -12.49 -0.63 -11.44
C PHE A 49 -14.01 -0.74 -11.39
N TRP A 50 -14.71 0.28 -10.90
CA TRP A 50 -16.16 0.25 -10.74
C TRP A 50 -16.96 0.53 -12.02
N GLU A 51 -16.49 1.44 -12.87
CA GLU A 51 -17.29 2.02 -13.94
C GLU A 51 -16.84 1.59 -15.35
N SER A 52 -15.60 1.10 -15.51
CA SER A 52 -15.06 0.82 -16.83
C SER A 52 -15.49 -0.55 -17.36
N ASP A 53 -15.82 -0.63 -18.63
CA ASP A 53 -16.01 -1.88 -19.39
C ASP A 53 -14.80 -2.29 -20.22
N LYS A 54 -13.67 -1.58 -20.06
CA LYS A 54 -12.39 -1.91 -20.70
C LYS A 54 -11.89 -3.27 -20.26
N HIS A 55 -11.09 -3.90 -21.12
CA HIS A 55 -10.36 -5.09 -20.78
C HIS A 55 -9.05 -4.74 -20.06
N TYR A 56 -8.77 -5.46 -18.99
CA TYR A 56 -7.48 -5.49 -18.30
C TYR A 56 -7.01 -6.94 -18.17
N ASP A 57 -5.75 -7.20 -18.50
CA ASP A 57 -5.14 -8.52 -18.32
C ASP A 57 -4.90 -8.78 -16.82
N ILE A 58 -4.63 -7.72 -16.06
CA ILE A 58 -4.34 -7.77 -14.63
C ILE A 58 -5.16 -6.71 -13.89
N ILE A 59 -5.80 -7.10 -12.78
CA ILE A 59 -6.30 -6.19 -11.76
C ILE A 59 -5.53 -6.44 -10.47
N HIS A 60 -4.96 -5.36 -9.90
CA HIS A 60 -4.10 -5.44 -8.73
C HIS A 60 -4.70 -4.64 -7.57
N PHE A 61 -5.19 -5.36 -6.56
CA PHE A 61 -5.69 -4.77 -5.32
C PHE A 61 -4.54 -4.45 -4.36
N GLN A 62 -4.66 -3.32 -3.65
CA GLN A 62 -3.66 -2.87 -2.65
C GLN A 62 -4.24 -2.93 -1.23
N TRP A 63 -5.20 -2.11 -0.90
CA TRP A 63 -5.97 -2.13 0.34
C TRP A 63 -7.42 -2.41 0.02
N PRO A 64 -8.03 -3.46 0.58
CA PRO A 64 -9.45 -3.75 0.35
C PRO A 64 -10.37 -2.58 0.72
N GLU A 65 -10.02 -1.82 1.75
CA GLU A 65 -10.76 -0.61 2.12
C GLU A 65 -10.74 0.47 1.03
N GLU A 66 -9.66 0.56 0.27
CA GLU A 66 -9.55 1.54 -0.82
C GLU A 66 -10.51 1.23 -1.96
N VAL A 67 -10.86 -0.05 -2.15
CA VAL A 67 -11.78 -0.49 -3.20
C VAL A 67 -13.19 -0.01 -2.94
N VAL A 68 -13.64 -0.05 -1.69
CA VAL A 68 -15.03 0.19 -1.30
C VAL A 68 -15.24 1.48 -0.49
N GLY A 69 -14.15 2.12 -0.07
CA GLY A 69 -14.15 3.23 0.88
C GLY A 69 -13.81 2.78 2.29
N TRP A 70 -12.90 3.50 2.94
CA TRP A 70 -12.25 3.14 4.21
C TRP A 70 -13.18 2.87 5.39
N THR A 71 -14.37 3.44 5.37
CA THR A 71 -15.39 3.29 6.42
C THR A 71 -16.73 2.82 5.86
N CYS A 72 -16.69 2.12 4.71
CA CYS A 72 -17.90 1.61 4.07
C CYS A 72 -18.66 0.68 5.02
N ASN A 73 -19.96 0.89 5.12
CA ASN A 73 -20.89 0.04 5.88
C ASN A 73 -22.15 -0.27 5.07
N ASP A 74 -22.11 -0.11 3.75
CA ASP A 74 -23.19 -0.45 2.83
C ASP A 74 -23.14 -1.96 2.50
N PRO A 75 -24.15 -2.76 2.91
CA PRO A 75 -24.17 -4.19 2.65
C PRO A 75 -24.31 -4.53 1.15
N ASP A 76 -24.87 -3.64 0.33
CA ASP A 76 -25.00 -3.85 -1.12
C ASP A 76 -23.64 -3.84 -1.84
N ILE A 77 -22.62 -3.25 -1.23
CA ILE A 77 -21.26 -3.20 -1.79
C ILE A 77 -20.67 -4.59 -1.98
N ILE A 78 -21.04 -5.57 -1.13
CA ILE A 78 -20.57 -6.95 -1.22
C ILE A 78 -21.01 -7.57 -2.54
N ARG A 79 -22.31 -7.56 -2.81
CA ARG A 79 -22.87 -8.07 -4.08
C ARG A 79 -22.26 -7.36 -5.29
N ARG A 80 -22.15 -6.04 -5.23
CA ARG A 80 -21.54 -5.24 -6.31
C ARG A 80 -20.08 -5.59 -6.55
N LEU A 81 -19.32 -5.86 -5.49
CA LEU A 81 -17.91 -6.26 -5.59
C LEU A 81 -17.78 -7.64 -6.25
N GLU A 82 -18.59 -8.61 -5.82
CA GLU A 82 -18.64 -9.95 -6.42
C GLU A 82 -19.01 -9.88 -7.91
N GLU A 83 -20.08 -9.16 -8.27
CA GLU A 83 -20.47 -8.94 -9.68
C GLU A 83 -19.37 -8.27 -10.49
N ARG A 84 -18.60 -7.36 -9.89
CA ARG A 84 -17.52 -6.66 -10.59
C ARG A 84 -16.30 -7.55 -10.81
N ILE A 85 -15.97 -8.39 -9.84
CA ILE A 85 -14.93 -9.41 -9.99
C ILE A 85 -15.32 -10.42 -11.08
N ASP A 86 -16.55 -10.93 -11.05
CA ASP A 86 -17.07 -11.86 -12.06
C ASP A 86 -17.03 -11.25 -13.47
N PHE A 87 -17.37 -9.98 -13.60
CA PHE A 87 -17.30 -9.27 -14.88
C PHE A 87 -15.89 -9.29 -15.48
N PHE A 88 -14.87 -9.04 -14.69
CA PHE A 88 -13.48 -9.08 -15.17
C PHE A 88 -12.98 -10.50 -15.34
N ARG A 89 -13.31 -11.41 -14.43
CA ARG A 89 -12.91 -12.81 -14.49
C ARG A 89 -13.45 -13.51 -15.75
N SER A 90 -14.70 -13.23 -16.11
CA SER A 90 -15.31 -13.77 -17.35
C SER A 90 -14.60 -13.32 -18.64
N ARG A 91 -13.75 -12.30 -18.55
CA ARG A 91 -12.94 -11.76 -19.64
C ARG A 91 -11.48 -12.18 -19.59
N GLY A 92 -11.12 -13.10 -18.68
CA GLY A 92 -9.78 -13.64 -18.54
C GLY A 92 -8.82 -12.79 -17.73
N THR A 93 -9.33 -11.81 -16.96
CA THR A 93 -8.49 -10.98 -16.07
C THR A 93 -7.91 -11.80 -14.93
N HIS A 94 -6.62 -11.62 -14.67
CA HIS A 94 -5.90 -12.19 -13.53
C HIS A 94 -5.89 -11.21 -12.36
N PHE A 95 -6.27 -11.68 -11.18
CA PHE A 95 -6.32 -10.84 -9.97
C PHE A 95 -5.08 -11.02 -9.11
N ILE A 96 -4.46 -9.89 -8.73
CA ILE A 96 -3.33 -9.84 -7.80
C ILE A 96 -3.75 -9.04 -6.58
N TYR A 97 -3.35 -9.47 -5.39
CA TYR A 97 -3.52 -8.73 -4.15
C TYR A 97 -2.19 -8.54 -3.43
N THR A 98 -1.81 -7.31 -3.14
CA THR A 98 -0.69 -7.03 -2.22
C THR A 98 -1.23 -6.86 -0.81
N ARG A 99 -0.90 -7.81 0.06
CA ARG A 99 -1.38 -7.87 1.43
C ARG A 99 -0.53 -6.98 2.34
N HIS A 100 -0.95 -5.72 2.45
CA HIS A 100 -0.30 -4.73 3.32
C HIS A 100 -0.58 -4.96 4.80
N ASN A 101 -1.78 -5.43 5.11
CA ASN A 101 -2.30 -5.57 6.46
C ASN A 101 -2.90 -6.96 6.65
N ILE A 102 -2.73 -7.53 7.85
CA ILE A 102 -3.38 -8.80 8.24
C ILE A 102 -4.84 -8.56 8.62
N HIS A 103 -5.11 -7.40 9.21
CA HIS A 103 -6.44 -6.99 9.62
C HIS A 103 -6.78 -5.61 9.06
N PRO A 104 -8.08 -5.33 8.83
CA PRO A 104 -8.54 -4.01 8.43
C PRO A 104 -8.13 -2.91 9.42
N HIS A 105 -7.88 -1.70 8.90
CA HIS A 105 -7.63 -0.52 9.75
C HIS A 105 -8.88 -0.10 10.54
N TYR A 106 -10.04 -0.23 9.91
CA TYR A 106 -11.36 0.11 10.49
C TYR A 106 -12.27 -1.09 10.31
N ALA A 107 -12.12 -2.07 11.22
CA ALA A 107 -12.87 -3.31 11.14
C ALA A 107 -14.36 -3.08 11.42
N ASN A 108 -15.18 -3.51 10.48
CA ASN A 108 -16.61 -3.78 10.64
C ASN A 108 -16.93 -5.02 9.79
N ASP A 109 -18.15 -5.55 9.91
CA ASP A 109 -18.54 -6.78 9.22
C ASP A 109 -18.42 -6.68 7.69
N ILE A 110 -18.77 -5.52 7.13
CA ILE A 110 -18.68 -5.28 5.68
C ILE A 110 -17.23 -5.25 5.22
N ILE A 111 -16.38 -4.47 5.87
CA ILE A 111 -14.95 -4.39 5.51
C ILE A 111 -14.27 -5.76 5.69
N SER A 112 -14.58 -6.49 6.76
CA SER A 112 -14.05 -7.84 6.98
C SER A 112 -14.45 -8.78 5.83
N ARG A 113 -15.70 -8.72 5.38
CA ARG A 113 -16.18 -9.50 4.23
C ARG A 113 -15.50 -9.11 2.92
N VAL A 114 -15.24 -7.81 2.69
CA VAL A 114 -14.48 -7.34 1.53
C VAL A 114 -13.06 -7.91 1.52
N TYR A 115 -12.40 -7.97 2.69
CA TYR A 115 -11.10 -8.64 2.82
C TYR A 115 -11.18 -10.11 2.43
N ASP A 116 -12.16 -10.86 2.96
CA ASP A 116 -12.34 -12.28 2.63
C ASP A 116 -12.54 -12.51 1.14
N ILE A 117 -13.35 -11.66 0.48
CA ILE A 117 -13.59 -11.76 -0.96
C ILE A 117 -12.29 -11.50 -1.76
N ILE A 118 -11.60 -10.39 -1.49
CA ILE A 118 -10.38 -10.04 -2.22
C ILE A 118 -9.28 -11.07 -1.98
N GLU A 119 -9.15 -11.59 -0.75
CA GLU A 119 -8.20 -12.65 -0.42
C GLU A 119 -8.51 -13.95 -1.15
N SER A 120 -9.78 -14.38 -1.20
CA SER A 120 -10.18 -15.64 -1.83
C SER A 120 -10.22 -15.58 -3.36
N GLU A 121 -10.54 -14.41 -3.92
CA GLU A 121 -10.66 -14.22 -5.36
C GLU A 121 -9.35 -13.85 -6.06
N SER A 122 -8.28 -13.59 -5.31
CA SER A 122 -6.98 -13.27 -5.90
C SER A 122 -6.24 -14.52 -6.37
N ASP A 123 -5.89 -14.55 -7.64
CA ASP A 123 -5.11 -15.64 -8.26
C ASP A 123 -3.65 -15.65 -7.75
N THR A 124 -3.14 -14.51 -7.34
CA THR A 124 -1.80 -14.38 -6.76
C THR A 124 -1.80 -13.36 -5.63
N VAL A 125 -1.25 -13.76 -4.47
CA VAL A 125 -1.11 -12.87 -3.33
C VAL A 125 0.36 -12.51 -3.11
N VAL A 126 0.65 -11.22 -3.04
CA VAL A 126 1.97 -10.67 -2.78
C VAL A 126 2.09 -10.33 -1.30
N HIS A 127 3.09 -10.90 -0.64
CA HIS A 127 3.43 -10.61 0.75
C HIS A 127 4.74 -9.82 0.85
N MET A 128 4.85 -8.93 1.80
CA MET A 128 6.07 -8.15 2.05
C MET A 128 7.06 -8.89 2.96
N GLY A 129 6.66 -10.03 3.52
CA GLY A 129 7.51 -10.84 4.38
C GLY A 129 6.89 -12.18 4.75
N HIS A 130 7.71 -13.06 5.28
CA HIS A 130 7.34 -14.45 5.61
C HIS A 130 6.19 -14.55 6.63
N TYR A 131 6.12 -13.65 7.61
CA TYR A 131 5.07 -13.69 8.62
C TYR A 131 3.67 -13.61 8.00
N SER A 132 3.46 -12.61 7.11
CA SER A 132 2.19 -12.45 6.40
C SER A 132 1.86 -13.66 5.51
N GLN A 133 2.87 -14.21 4.82
CA GLN A 133 2.70 -15.39 3.98
C GLN A 133 2.32 -16.63 4.80
N THR A 134 3.04 -16.90 5.89
CA THR A 134 2.79 -18.07 6.74
C THR A 134 1.38 -18.06 7.33
N GLU A 135 0.93 -16.89 7.78
CA GLU A 135 -0.43 -16.72 8.30
C GLU A 135 -1.48 -16.92 7.20
N PHE A 136 -1.24 -16.38 6.01
CA PHE A 136 -2.16 -16.47 4.88
C PHE A 136 -2.35 -17.92 4.38
N ILE A 137 -1.27 -18.67 4.26
CA ILE A 137 -1.30 -20.08 3.82
C ILE A 137 -2.11 -20.97 4.80
N GLN A 138 -2.15 -20.63 6.09
CA GLN A 138 -2.99 -21.36 7.05
C GLN A 138 -4.49 -21.23 6.73
N LYS A 139 -4.90 -20.06 6.19
CA LYS A 139 -6.30 -19.79 5.79
C LYS A 139 -6.59 -20.28 4.35
N TYR A 140 -5.61 -20.14 3.46
CA TYR A 140 -5.73 -20.44 2.03
C TYR A 140 -4.54 -21.32 1.55
N PRO A 141 -4.53 -22.63 1.87
CA PRO A 141 -3.36 -23.50 1.62
C PRO A 141 -3.02 -23.68 0.13
N ASP A 142 -4.02 -23.62 -0.74
CA ASP A 142 -3.85 -23.84 -2.19
C ASP A 142 -3.58 -22.54 -2.97
N SER A 143 -3.47 -21.40 -2.28
CA SER A 143 -3.27 -20.10 -2.91
C SER A 143 -1.85 -19.92 -3.45
N ARG A 144 -1.72 -19.24 -4.60
CA ARG A 144 -0.41 -18.85 -5.13
C ARG A 144 0.11 -17.64 -4.38
N ASN A 145 1.24 -17.80 -3.71
CA ASN A 145 1.85 -16.78 -2.86
C ASN A 145 3.26 -16.43 -3.33
N VAL A 146 3.58 -15.15 -3.32
CA VAL A 146 4.94 -14.64 -3.60
C VAL A 146 5.35 -13.65 -2.51
N ILE A 147 6.65 -13.60 -2.19
CA ILE A 147 7.22 -12.57 -1.32
C ILE A 147 7.93 -11.56 -2.20
N ILE A 148 7.44 -10.33 -2.18
CA ILE A 148 8.10 -9.17 -2.77
C ILE A 148 8.30 -8.17 -1.63
N PRO A 149 9.54 -7.96 -1.14
CA PRO A 149 9.81 -7.02 -0.06
C PRO A 149 9.38 -5.60 -0.41
N TYR A 150 9.16 -4.80 0.63
CA TYR A 150 8.87 -3.38 0.46
C TYR A 150 9.97 -2.70 -0.37
N HIS A 151 9.58 -1.94 -1.39
CA HIS A 151 10.53 -1.21 -2.19
C HIS A 151 11.15 -0.05 -1.41
N ILE A 152 12.37 0.30 -1.74
CA ILE A 152 13.04 1.49 -1.23
C ILE A 152 12.58 2.71 -2.03
N TYR A 153 12.48 3.87 -1.37
CA TYR A 153 12.10 5.15 -2.01
C TYR A 153 13.32 5.85 -2.64
N GLN A 154 14.16 5.08 -3.32
CA GLN A 154 15.36 5.58 -3.96
C GLN A 154 15.02 6.69 -4.97
N TYR A 155 15.78 7.77 -4.94
CA TYR A 155 15.57 8.95 -5.80
C TYR A 155 14.25 9.74 -5.59
N THR A 156 13.40 9.31 -4.68
CA THR A 156 12.13 10.00 -4.36
C THR A 156 12.36 11.24 -3.50
N TYR A 157 13.34 11.15 -2.61
CA TYR A 157 13.72 12.24 -1.71
C TYR A 157 15.17 12.66 -1.98
N LYS A 158 15.48 13.92 -1.67
CA LYS A 158 16.87 14.40 -1.68
C LYS A 158 17.60 13.80 -0.49
N GLU A 159 18.49 12.86 -0.75
CA GLU A 159 19.26 12.13 0.27
C GLU A 159 20.65 12.73 0.52
N ASP A 160 21.05 13.76 -0.23
CA ASP A 160 22.36 14.39 -0.24
C ASP A 160 22.55 15.51 0.81
N ILE A 161 21.62 15.61 1.75
CA ILE A 161 21.73 16.60 2.83
C ILE A 161 22.55 16.05 4.00
N SER A 162 23.61 16.75 4.40
CA SER A 162 24.37 16.36 5.59
C SER A 162 23.57 16.55 6.89
N ILE A 163 23.94 15.81 7.94
CA ILE A 163 23.30 15.91 9.27
C ILE A 163 23.36 17.35 9.78
N GLU A 164 24.50 18.03 9.61
CA GLU A 164 24.72 19.41 10.04
C GLU A 164 23.76 20.36 9.33
N ARG A 165 23.64 20.24 8.00
CA ARG A 165 22.70 21.06 7.21
C ARG A 165 21.24 20.77 7.54
N ALA A 166 20.88 19.50 7.74
CA ALA A 166 19.53 19.12 8.17
C ALA A 166 19.19 19.72 9.54
N ARG A 167 20.13 19.66 10.49
CA ARG A 167 19.96 20.26 11.79
C ARG A 167 19.86 21.78 11.75
N GLN A 168 20.65 22.44 10.92
CA GLN A 168 20.54 23.88 10.68
C GLN A 168 19.18 24.26 10.09
N TYR A 169 18.76 23.54 9.06
CA TYR A 169 17.46 23.77 8.41
C TYR A 169 16.28 23.60 9.37
N LEU A 170 16.33 22.59 10.25
CA LEU A 170 15.31 22.31 11.25
C LEU A 170 15.49 23.08 12.56
N ASN A 171 16.49 23.96 12.64
CA ASN A 171 16.86 24.72 13.85
C ASN A 171 17.07 23.82 15.07
N LEU A 172 17.81 22.71 14.90
CA LEU A 172 18.11 21.73 15.93
C LEU A 172 19.52 21.93 16.52
N PRO A 173 19.70 21.69 17.83
CA PRO A 173 21.03 21.72 18.44
C PRO A 173 21.97 20.67 17.81
N GLN A 174 23.19 21.09 17.47
CA GLN A 174 24.18 20.19 16.83
C GLN A 174 24.60 19.02 17.74
N GLU A 175 24.70 19.29 19.05
CA GLU A 175 25.19 18.34 20.05
C GLU A 175 24.10 17.49 20.70
N ALA A 176 22.82 17.69 20.35
CA ALA A 176 21.74 16.93 20.93
C ALA A 176 21.63 15.53 20.29
N PHE A 177 21.32 14.55 21.11
CA PHE A 177 20.86 13.25 20.59
C PHE A 177 19.40 13.37 20.15
N VAL A 178 19.16 13.23 18.86
CA VAL A 178 17.82 13.40 18.27
C VAL A 178 17.17 12.06 18.07
N VAL A 179 16.02 11.85 18.69
CA VAL A 179 15.11 10.73 18.42
C VAL A 179 13.96 11.23 17.56
N THR A 180 13.73 10.60 16.43
CA THR A 180 12.61 10.93 15.55
C THR A 180 11.55 9.85 15.64
N ALA A 181 10.33 10.21 16.06
CA ALA A 181 9.15 9.36 15.97
C ALA A 181 8.43 9.68 14.66
N PHE A 182 8.69 8.85 13.65
CA PHE A 182 8.11 9.03 12.33
C PHE A 182 6.75 8.31 12.23
N GLY A 183 5.75 8.98 11.68
CA GLY A 183 4.42 8.41 11.48
C GLY A 183 3.37 8.92 12.47
N LYS A 184 2.17 8.35 12.36
CA LYS A 184 1.00 8.72 13.19
C LYS A 184 0.91 7.78 14.40
N PHE A 185 0.62 8.32 15.56
CA PHE A 185 0.26 7.51 16.73
C PHE A 185 -1.15 6.95 16.56
N ARG A 186 -1.29 5.65 16.68
CA ARG A 186 -2.56 4.94 16.48
C ARG A 186 -3.49 5.06 17.69
N ASN A 187 -2.91 5.15 18.89
CA ASN A 187 -3.65 5.19 20.14
C ASN A 187 -2.88 5.92 21.26
N ARG A 188 -3.57 6.12 22.39
CA ARG A 188 -2.99 6.76 23.58
C ARG A 188 -1.88 5.94 24.22
N GLU A 189 -1.90 4.63 24.07
CA GLU A 189 -0.91 3.74 24.65
C GLU A 189 0.44 3.86 23.94
N GLU A 190 0.47 3.82 22.61
CA GLU A 190 1.68 4.08 21.82
C GLU A 190 2.30 5.43 22.18
N ARG A 191 1.46 6.48 22.26
CA ARG A 191 1.91 7.82 22.65
C ARG A 191 2.53 7.82 24.05
N ARG A 192 1.87 7.19 25.02
CA ARG A 192 2.34 7.11 26.42
C ARG A 192 3.65 6.33 26.50
N MET A 193 3.75 5.22 25.80
CA MET A 193 4.95 4.38 25.76
C MET A 193 6.15 5.17 25.22
N LEU A 194 6.01 5.86 24.08
CA LEU A 194 7.09 6.66 23.51
C LEU A 194 7.53 7.78 24.45
N LEU A 195 6.57 8.57 24.95
CA LEU A 195 6.89 9.70 25.82
C LEU A 195 7.49 9.26 27.15
N GLY A 196 7.00 8.14 27.70
CA GLY A 196 7.56 7.52 28.91
C GLY A 196 8.99 7.05 28.67
N ALA A 197 9.22 6.24 27.65
CA ALA A 197 10.55 5.74 27.33
C ALA A 197 11.54 6.86 27.04
N PHE A 198 11.12 7.90 26.30
CA PHE A 198 11.98 9.05 26.04
C PHE A 198 12.29 9.86 27.31
N ARG A 199 11.31 10.08 28.19
CA ARG A 199 11.49 10.77 29.47
C ARG A 199 12.47 10.01 30.36
N ASP A 200 12.27 8.70 30.49
CA ASP A 200 12.99 7.85 31.45
C ASP A 200 14.38 7.42 30.92
N TRP A 201 14.69 7.68 29.65
CA TRP A 201 16.01 7.45 29.09
C TRP A 201 17.04 8.40 29.68
N ASP A 202 18.05 7.83 30.32
CA ASP A 202 19.16 8.56 30.92
C ASP A 202 20.17 9.06 29.88
N LYS A 203 19.80 10.11 29.18
CA LYS A 203 20.66 10.78 28.20
C LYS A 203 20.54 12.30 28.39
N GLU A 204 21.66 12.93 28.70
CA GLU A 204 21.75 14.37 28.66
C GLU A 204 21.57 14.88 27.23
N ARG A 205 21.09 16.09 27.05
CA ARG A 205 20.90 16.72 25.74
C ARG A 205 20.17 15.85 24.71
N LYS A 206 19.05 15.26 25.09
CA LYS A 206 18.17 14.52 24.20
C LYS A 206 17.02 15.40 23.66
N LEU A 207 16.62 15.18 22.42
CA LEU A 207 15.51 15.86 21.77
C LEU A 207 14.60 14.85 21.08
N LEU A 208 13.30 14.98 21.25
CA LEU A 208 12.29 14.19 20.56
C LEU A 208 11.64 15.01 19.45
N ILE A 209 11.71 14.55 18.23
CA ILE A 209 10.95 15.08 17.10
C ILE A 209 9.80 14.12 16.81
N ALA A 210 8.58 14.58 16.98
CA ALA A 210 7.38 13.80 16.74
C ALA A 210 6.35 14.66 15.99
N PRO A 211 6.48 14.85 14.66
CA PRO A 211 5.67 15.79 13.89
C PRO A 211 4.16 15.53 13.95
N ARG A 212 3.77 14.27 14.19
CA ARG A 212 2.37 13.85 14.30
C ARG A 212 1.95 13.46 15.72
N LEU A 213 2.61 14.01 16.73
CA LEU A 213 2.27 13.76 18.13
C LEU A 213 1.01 14.49 18.56
N CYS A 214 0.75 15.66 17.97
CA CYS A 214 -0.47 16.42 18.21
C CYS A 214 -1.65 15.80 17.48
N PRO A 215 -2.86 15.81 18.10
CA PRO A 215 -4.07 15.26 17.49
C PRO A 215 -4.51 16.05 16.29
#